data_98559cc78f20bc88eb903a46deccdcb5
#
_entry.id   98559cc78f20bc88eb903a46deccdcb5
#
_cell.length_a   1.000
_cell.length_b   1.000
_cell.length_c   1.000
_cell.angle_alpha   90.00
_cell.angle_beta   90.00
_cell.angle_gamma   90.00
#
_symmetry.space_group_name_H-M   'P 1'
#
loop_
_entity.id
_entity.type
_entity.pdbx_description
1 polymer ?
#
loop_
_entity_poly.entity_id
_entity_poly.type
_entity_poly.pdbx_seq_one_letter_code
_entity_poly.pdbx_strand_id
1 'polypeptide(L)'
;MINAAALTILVSLALVPTAPATAMDTDQLISRHIEARGGAESLRALKRIRRQGHLIIPGANYDLSASTVVVRGGGVRNEFTLQGLTQINAYDGKEAWKVDPFEGRKDPERMSADESKPLLLQADIDSPLLDYQSKGHSVEYLGLDDIDGTPAHKLRVHLKSGDEVVYYIDPDTYMIIRDVQKQLVRGAEQETETDYGEYEKAGGVYVPMAEDSGPKNSDSSHKQQLVFDSAVANGPADLAQFAFPVRK
;
A
#
# COMPACT_ATOMS: atom_id res chain seq x y z
N MET A 1 -0.64 -63.52 -56.03
CA MET A 1 -1.81 -62.81 -55.44
C MET A 1 -1.51 -62.68 -53.97
N ILE A 2 -1.09 -61.48 -53.56
CA ILE A 2 -0.71 -61.17 -52.17
C ILE A 2 -1.75 -60.11 -51.66
N ASN A 3 -2.60 -60.56 -50.72
CA ASN A 3 -3.58 -59.76 -50.08
C ASN A 3 -2.90 -58.85 -48.97
N ALA A 4 -2.91 -57.58 -49.15
CA ALA A 4 -2.52 -56.60 -48.11
C ALA A 4 -3.73 -56.24 -47.23
N ALA A 5 -3.70 -56.63 -45.96
CA ALA A 5 -4.69 -56.21 -44.96
C ALA A 5 -4.30 -54.88 -44.40
N ALA A 6 -5.12 -53.86 -44.62
CA ALA A 6 -4.95 -52.55 -44.00
C ALA A 6 -5.44 -52.58 -42.56
N LEU A 7 -4.54 -52.28 -41.61
CA LEU A 7 -4.83 -52.13 -40.18
C LEU A 7 -5.20 -50.68 -39.90
N THR A 8 -6.49 -50.44 -39.68
CA THR A 8 -6.99 -49.11 -39.28
C THR A 8 -6.86 -48.93 -37.76
N ILE A 9 -5.94 -48.07 -37.32
CA ILE A 9 -5.80 -47.71 -35.91
C ILE A 9 -6.79 -46.54 -35.60
N LEU A 10 -7.82 -46.83 -34.83
CA LEU A 10 -8.72 -45.83 -34.24
C LEU A 10 -8.01 -45.20 -33.04
N VAL A 11 -7.57 -43.94 -33.19
CA VAL A 11 -7.11 -43.11 -32.05
C VAL A 11 -8.33 -42.50 -31.40
N SER A 12 -8.73 -43.00 -30.24
CA SER A 12 -9.76 -42.41 -29.40
C SER A 12 -9.19 -41.19 -28.68
N LEU A 13 -9.55 -39.97 -29.10
CA LEU A 13 -9.23 -38.74 -28.42
C LEU A 13 -10.12 -38.64 -27.17
N ALA A 14 -9.56 -38.95 -26.00
CA ALA A 14 -10.25 -38.76 -24.72
C ALA A 14 -10.33 -37.25 -24.41
N LEU A 15 -11.54 -36.68 -24.47
CA LEU A 15 -11.81 -35.33 -23.97
C LEU A 15 -11.67 -35.35 -22.45
N VAL A 16 -10.58 -34.79 -21.92
CA VAL A 16 -10.42 -34.54 -20.49
C VAL A 16 -11.35 -33.34 -20.16
N PRO A 17 -12.36 -33.50 -19.29
CA PRO A 17 -13.17 -32.37 -18.88
C PRO A 17 -12.27 -31.43 -18.08
N THR A 18 -11.97 -30.25 -18.61
CA THR A 18 -11.41 -29.14 -17.83
C THR A 18 -12.49 -28.68 -16.86
N ALA A 19 -12.30 -28.95 -15.57
CA ALA A 19 -13.13 -28.36 -14.53
C ALA A 19 -13.07 -26.82 -14.69
N PRO A 20 -14.20 -26.11 -14.61
CA PRO A 20 -14.17 -24.64 -14.62
C PRO A 20 -13.28 -24.19 -13.48
N ALA A 21 -12.28 -23.36 -13.79
CA ALA A 21 -11.51 -22.69 -12.75
C ALA A 21 -12.51 -21.93 -11.87
N THR A 22 -12.60 -22.32 -10.61
CA THR A 22 -13.48 -21.62 -9.65
C THR A 22 -13.02 -20.18 -9.64
N ALA A 23 -13.92 -19.26 -10.01
CA ALA A 23 -13.61 -17.82 -9.99
C ALA A 23 -13.12 -17.46 -8.58
N MET A 24 -11.99 -16.76 -8.49
CA MET A 24 -11.44 -16.30 -7.22
C MET A 24 -12.49 -15.47 -6.50
N ASP A 25 -12.86 -15.87 -5.27
CA ASP A 25 -13.74 -15.13 -4.42
C ASP A 25 -12.99 -13.97 -3.74
N THR A 26 -13.67 -12.86 -3.46
CA THR A 26 -13.12 -11.69 -2.79
C THR A 26 -12.44 -12.05 -1.46
N ASP A 27 -13.12 -12.82 -0.62
CA ASP A 27 -12.60 -13.20 0.70
C ASP A 27 -11.40 -14.15 0.59
N GLN A 28 -11.40 -15.04 -0.40
CA GLN A 28 -10.25 -15.91 -0.69
C GLN A 28 -9.03 -15.10 -1.12
N LEU A 29 -9.20 -14.09 -1.99
CA LEU A 29 -8.10 -13.25 -2.43
C LEU A 29 -7.53 -12.44 -1.27
N ILE A 30 -8.40 -11.83 -0.45
CA ILE A 30 -8.00 -11.11 0.76
C ILE A 30 -7.26 -12.03 1.72
N SER A 31 -7.76 -13.25 1.95
CA SER A 31 -7.11 -14.22 2.83
C SER A 31 -5.71 -14.59 2.36
N ARG A 32 -5.53 -14.82 1.05
CA ARG A 32 -4.21 -15.11 0.46
C ARG A 32 -3.26 -13.92 0.59
N HIS A 33 -3.75 -12.71 0.36
CA HIS A 33 -2.95 -11.49 0.58
C HIS A 33 -2.51 -11.36 2.04
N ILE A 34 -3.42 -11.56 2.99
CA ILE A 34 -3.11 -11.49 4.42
C ILE A 34 -2.08 -12.55 4.81
N GLU A 35 -2.21 -13.78 4.29
CA GLU A 35 -1.24 -14.86 4.52
C GLU A 35 0.13 -14.50 3.94
N ALA A 36 0.18 -14.01 2.70
CA ALA A 36 1.41 -13.56 2.04
C ALA A 36 2.11 -12.44 2.84
N ARG A 37 1.35 -11.53 3.44
CA ARG A 37 1.86 -10.47 4.31
C ARG A 37 2.44 -10.96 5.64
N GLY A 38 2.31 -12.25 5.98
CA GLY A 38 2.80 -12.87 7.22
C GLY A 38 1.73 -13.38 8.16
N GLY A 39 0.48 -13.39 7.71
CA GLY A 39 -0.69 -13.91 8.40
C GLY A 39 -1.35 -12.91 9.35
N ALA A 40 -2.65 -13.12 9.56
CA ALA A 40 -3.48 -12.23 10.37
C ALA A 40 -2.99 -12.06 11.81
N GLU A 41 -2.43 -13.12 12.41
CA GLU A 41 -1.89 -13.08 13.76
C GLU A 41 -0.69 -12.13 13.86
N SER A 42 0.28 -12.27 12.94
CA SER A 42 1.47 -11.40 12.90
C SER A 42 1.11 -9.95 12.65
N LEU A 43 0.16 -9.70 11.73
CA LEU A 43 -0.33 -8.35 11.45
C LEU A 43 -1.01 -7.74 12.68
N ARG A 44 -1.88 -8.48 13.40
CA ARG A 44 -2.51 -7.98 14.63
C ARG A 44 -1.52 -7.79 15.79
N ALA A 45 -0.44 -8.58 15.82
CA ALA A 45 0.62 -8.45 16.82
C ALA A 45 1.57 -7.27 16.57
N LEU A 46 1.57 -6.71 15.36
CA LEU A 46 2.37 -5.55 15.01
C LEU A 46 1.86 -4.31 15.75
N LYS A 47 2.67 -3.79 16.67
CA LYS A 47 2.34 -2.59 17.46
C LYS A 47 2.90 -1.31 16.86
N ARG A 48 4.00 -1.43 16.13
CA ARG A 48 4.74 -0.33 15.54
C ARG A 48 5.57 -0.83 14.38
N ILE A 49 5.68 -0.01 13.35
CA ILE A 49 6.69 -0.15 12.30
C ILE A 49 7.39 1.19 12.11
N ARG A 50 8.71 1.18 12.06
CA ARG A 50 9.54 2.32 11.66
C ARG A 50 10.34 1.92 10.44
N ARG A 51 10.27 2.72 9.39
CA ARG A 51 11.11 2.58 8.20
C ARG A 51 11.98 3.83 8.06
N GLN A 52 13.21 3.67 7.63
CA GLN A 52 14.17 4.76 7.40
C GLN A 52 14.83 4.56 6.06
N GLY A 53 15.09 5.65 5.35
CA GLY A 53 15.67 5.63 4.00
C GLY A 53 15.70 7.01 3.39
N HIS A 54 15.34 7.10 2.13
CA HIS A 54 15.49 8.30 1.32
C HIS A 54 14.24 8.59 0.50
N LEU A 55 13.88 9.87 0.39
CA LEU A 55 12.91 10.37 -0.57
C LEU A 55 13.67 11.00 -1.75
N ILE A 56 13.47 10.43 -2.93
CA ILE A 56 14.05 10.86 -4.18
C ILE A 56 13.00 11.65 -4.95
N ILE A 57 13.30 12.89 -5.29
CA ILE A 57 12.44 13.76 -6.09
C ILE A 57 13.00 13.81 -7.50
N PRO A 58 12.23 13.40 -8.53
CA PRO A 58 12.70 13.41 -9.91
C PRO A 58 13.21 14.80 -10.33
N GLY A 59 14.37 14.82 -10.95
CA GLY A 59 15.01 16.07 -11.40
C GLY A 59 15.74 16.87 -10.32
N ALA A 60 15.65 16.47 -9.05
CA ALA A 60 16.50 17.03 -8.00
C ALA A 60 17.89 16.38 -8.01
N ASN A 61 18.91 17.17 -7.66
CA ASN A 61 20.29 16.67 -7.52
C ASN A 61 20.63 16.27 -6.07
N TYR A 62 19.60 15.92 -5.28
CA TYR A 62 19.70 15.57 -3.88
C TYR A 62 18.54 14.70 -3.46
N ASP A 63 18.75 13.88 -2.43
CA ASP A 63 17.72 13.08 -1.77
C ASP A 63 17.50 13.65 -0.38
N LEU A 64 16.27 13.50 0.12
CA LEU A 64 15.94 13.80 1.50
C LEU A 64 16.06 12.53 2.35
N SER A 65 16.67 12.61 3.52
CA SER A 65 16.55 11.52 4.48
C SER A 65 15.10 11.37 4.89
N ALA A 66 14.59 10.13 4.87
CA ALA A 66 13.20 9.81 5.17
C ALA A 66 13.07 8.94 6.42
N SER A 67 12.09 9.21 7.27
CA SER A 67 11.70 8.37 8.38
C SER A 67 10.19 8.31 8.49
N THR A 68 9.64 7.12 8.46
CA THR A 68 8.20 6.86 8.62
C THR A 68 7.99 6.01 9.86
N VAL A 69 7.09 6.42 10.74
CA VAL A 69 6.69 5.66 11.92
C VAL A 69 5.18 5.55 11.96
N VAL A 70 4.69 4.31 12.04
CA VAL A 70 3.26 4.01 12.24
C VAL A 70 3.13 3.22 13.52
N VAL A 71 2.15 3.56 14.38
CA VAL A 71 1.85 2.82 15.60
C VAL A 71 0.38 2.41 15.64
N ARG A 72 0.12 1.24 16.20
CA ARG A 72 -1.24 0.76 16.43
C ARG A 72 -1.98 1.74 17.34
N GLY A 73 -3.22 2.03 17.00
CA GLY A 73 -4.00 3.07 17.66
C GLY A 73 -4.04 4.40 16.89
N GLY A 74 -3.42 4.42 15.67
CA GLY A 74 -3.59 5.48 14.70
C GLY A 74 -2.48 6.53 14.65
N GLY A 75 -1.36 6.34 15.36
CA GLY A 75 -0.25 7.29 15.27
C GLY A 75 0.55 7.11 13.97
N VAL A 76 0.78 8.21 13.25
CA VAL A 76 1.63 8.28 12.06
C VAL A 76 2.55 9.49 12.17
N ARG A 77 3.81 9.32 11.79
CA ARG A 77 4.76 10.42 11.65
C ARG A 77 5.71 10.15 10.51
N ASN A 78 5.70 11.06 9.55
CA ASN A 78 6.61 11.09 8.41
C ASN A 78 7.52 12.30 8.53
N GLU A 79 8.82 12.10 8.38
CA GLU A 79 9.86 13.11 8.43
C GLU A 79 10.70 13.04 7.18
N PHE A 80 10.91 14.20 6.52
CA PHE A 80 11.79 14.35 5.38
C PHE A 80 12.78 15.46 5.66
N THR A 81 14.08 15.13 5.68
CA THR A 81 15.13 16.05 6.11
C THR A 81 16.12 16.33 4.99
N LEU A 82 16.36 17.61 4.75
CA LEU A 82 17.38 18.11 3.84
C LEU A 82 18.15 19.27 4.49
N GLN A 83 19.47 19.19 4.57
CA GLN A 83 20.35 20.25 5.08
C GLN A 83 19.94 20.80 6.46
N GLY A 84 19.44 19.92 7.34
CA GLY A 84 19.02 20.29 8.70
C GLY A 84 17.62 20.88 8.80
N LEU A 85 16.90 21.05 7.69
CA LEU A 85 15.48 21.39 7.67
C LEU A 85 14.68 20.09 7.58
N THR A 86 13.67 19.93 8.45
CA THR A 86 12.83 18.74 8.48
C THR A 86 11.37 19.11 8.25
N GLN A 87 10.80 18.59 7.15
CA GLN A 87 9.36 18.56 6.95
C GLN A 87 8.78 17.44 7.80
N ILE A 88 7.66 17.71 8.46
CA ILE A 88 6.96 16.76 9.31
C ILE A 88 5.50 16.71 8.93
N ASN A 89 4.96 15.49 8.75
CA ASN A 89 3.53 15.23 8.69
C ASN A 89 3.20 14.20 9.76
N ALA A 90 2.32 14.54 10.70
CA ALA A 90 2.00 13.66 11.81
C ALA A 90 0.50 13.62 12.13
N TYR A 91 0.08 12.47 12.66
CA TYR A 91 -1.28 12.20 13.16
C TYR A 91 -1.18 11.42 14.46
N ASP A 92 -1.93 11.81 15.48
CA ASP A 92 -1.88 11.18 16.82
C ASP A 92 -3.07 10.26 17.11
N GLY A 93 -3.88 9.95 16.09
CA GLY A 93 -5.15 9.21 16.22
C GLY A 93 -6.38 10.10 16.36
N LYS A 94 -6.21 11.43 16.47
CA LYS A 94 -7.29 12.42 16.65
C LYS A 94 -7.13 13.62 15.73
N GLU A 95 -5.96 14.25 15.72
CA GLU A 95 -5.66 15.39 14.88
C GLU A 95 -4.36 15.19 14.09
N ALA A 96 -4.35 15.74 12.87
CA ALA A 96 -3.18 15.75 12.01
C ALA A 96 -2.55 17.16 12.00
N TRP A 97 -1.23 17.21 11.88
CA TRP A 97 -0.47 18.44 11.82
C TRP A 97 0.78 18.29 10.96
N LYS A 98 1.32 19.42 10.54
CA LYS A 98 2.51 19.49 9.71
C LYS A 98 3.43 20.62 10.11
N VAL A 99 4.71 20.48 9.73
CA VAL A 99 5.72 21.54 9.63
C VAL A 99 6.30 21.45 8.24
N ASP A 100 6.31 22.54 7.49
CA ASP A 100 6.86 22.57 6.14
C ASP A 100 7.86 23.73 5.96
N PRO A 101 9.11 23.53 6.37
CA PRO A 101 10.15 24.57 6.25
C PRO A 101 10.55 24.83 4.79
N PHE A 102 10.28 23.91 3.87
CA PHE A 102 10.58 24.08 2.44
C PHE A 102 9.61 25.07 1.78
N GLU A 103 8.38 25.19 2.30
CA GLU A 103 7.43 26.24 1.94
C GLU A 103 7.52 27.48 2.85
N GLY A 104 8.57 27.60 3.67
CA GLY A 104 8.76 28.71 4.61
C GLY A 104 7.95 28.63 5.90
N ARG A 105 7.19 27.53 6.12
CA ARG A 105 6.33 27.33 7.29
C ARG A 105 7.07 26.54 8.37
N LYS A 106 7.73 27.25 9.27
CA LYS A 106 8.57 26.64 10.32
C LYS A 106 7.82 26.29 11.60
N ASP A 107 6.64 26.87 11.80
CA ASP A 107 5.78 26.57 12.94
C ASP A 107 4.83 25.41 12.63
N PRO A 108 4.46 24.59 13.62
CA PRO A 108 3.47 23.53 13.44
C PRO A 108 2.09 24.11 13.10
N GLU A 109 1.44 23.53 12.11
CA GLU A 109 0.10 23.88 11.66
C GLU A 109 -0.80 22.64 11.68
N ARG A 110 -2.07 22.79 12.10
CA ARG A 110 -3.06 21.73 11.99
C ARG A 110 -3.46 21.54 10.54
N MET A 111 -3.54 20.30 10.11
CA MET A 111 -4.07 19.94 8.79
C MET A 111 -5.59 20.04 8.79
N SER A 112 -6.16 20.43 7.65
CA SER A 112 -7.58 20.25 7.38
C SER A 112 -7.96 18.78 7.27
N ALA A 113 -9.26 18.48 7.31
CA ALA A 113 -9.76 17.12 7.12
C ALA A 113 -9.30 16.51 5.80
N ASP A 114 -9.31 17.28 4.71
CA ASP A 114 -8.86 16.80 3.40
C ASP A 114 -7.35 16.54 3.35
N GLU A 115 -6.54 17.43 3.91
CA GLU A 115 -5.07 17.26 3.94
C GLU A 115 -4.64 16.08 4.79
N SER A 116 -5.44 15.67 5.78
CA SER A 116 -5.12 14.55 6.68
C SER A 116 -5.42 13.17 6.10
N LYS A 117 -6.23 13.05 5.06
CA LYS A 117 -6.70 11.78 4.50
C LYS A 117 -5.60 10.75 4.22
N PRO A 118 -4.47 11.10 3.57
CA PRO A 118 -3.38 10.14 3.35
C PRO A 118 -2.79 9.59 4.66
N LEU A 119 -2.66 10.43 5.69
CA LEU A 119 -2.17 10.01 7.01
C LEU A 119 -3.18 9.07 7.71
N LEU A 120 -4.48 9.33 7.57
CA LEU A 120 -5.51 8.48 8.15
C LEU A 120 -5.50 7.07 7.52
N LEU A 121 -5.30 6.97 6.22
CA LEU A 121 -5.16 5.69 5.53
C LEU A 121 -3.88 4.96 6.00
N GLN A 122 -2.76 5.67 6.08
CA GLN A 122 -1.48 5.13 6.55
C GLN A 122 -1.53 4.71 8.03
N ALA A 123 -2.39 5.34 8.84
CA ALA A 123 -2.57 5.03 10.27
C ALA A 123 -3.15 3.64 10.52
N ASP A 124 -3.78 3.01 9.51
CA ASP A 124 -4.22 1.63 9.57
C ASP A 124 -3.04 0.69 9.32
N ILE A 125 -2.26 0.43 10.37
CA ILE A 125 -1.04 -0.39 10.34
C ILE A 125 -1.25 -1.81 9.78
N ASP A 126 -2.49 -2.31 9.86
CA ASP A 126 -2.89 -3.64 9.41
C ASP A 126 -3.26 -3.69 7.93
N SER A 127 -3.39 -2.54 7.26
CA SER A 127 -4.06 -2.38 5.97
C SER A 127 -5.61 -2.40 6.08
N PRO A 128 -6.31 -1.63 5.26
CA PRO A 128 -7.77 -1.67 5.18
C PRO A 128 -8.37 -3.05 4.90
N LEU A 129 -7.60 -3.99 4.34
CA LEU A 129 -8.07 -5.33 3.97
C LEU A 129 -8.20 -6.26 5.17
N LEU A 130 -7.36 -6.13 6.21
CA LEU A 130 -7.48 -6.97 7.40
C LEU A 130 -8.69 -6.53 8.22
N ASP A 131 -9.60 -7.47 8.50
CA ASP A 131 -10.82 -7.25 9.28
C ASP A 131 -11.71 -6.10 8.68
N TYR A 132 -11.71 -5.96 7.36
CA TYR A 132 -12.32 -4.85 6.62
C TYR A 132 -13.78 -4.59 7.00
N GLN A 133 -14.59 -5.65 7.19
CA GLN A 133 -15.99 -5.53 7.57
C GLN A 133 -16.15 -4.90 8.96
N SER A 134 -15.32 -5.31 9.93
CA SER A 134 -15.35 -4.75 11.29
C SER A 134 -14.88 -3.29 11.35
N LYS A 135 -14.03 -2.88 10.39
CA LYS A 135 -13.62 -1.49 10.18
C LYS A 135 -14.71 -0.65 9.50
N GLY A 136 -15.78 -1.28 9.01
CA GLY A 136 -16.87 -0.63 8.28
C GLY A 136 -16.54 -0.35 6.83
N HIS A 137 -15.58 -1.08 6.25
CA HIS A 137 -15.26 -1.03 4.82
C HIS A 137 -16.06 -2.08 4.05
N SER A 138 -16.21 -1.88 2.75
CA SER A 138 -16.68 -2.90 1.82
C SER A 138 -15.63 -3.12 0.74
N VAL A 139 -15.54 -4.36 0.24
CA VAL A 139 -14.54 -4.75 -0.75
C VAL A 139 -15.23 -5.47 -1.90
N GLU A 140 -14.86 -5.10 -3.13
CA GLU A 140 -15.35 -5.69 -4.37
C GLU A 140 -14.17 -6.19 -5.20
N TYR A 141 -14.23 -7.45 -5.64
CA TYR A 141 -13.28 -7.99 -6.61
C TYR A 141 -13.72 -7.65 -8.03
N LEU A 142 -12.87 -6.94 -8.78
CA LEU A 142 -13.15 -6.44 -10.13
C LEU A 142 -12.58 -7.33 -11.24
N GLY A 143 -11.99 -8.48 -10.89
CA GLY A 143 -11.34 -9.37 -11.84
C GLY A 143 -9.84 -9.08 -11.98
N LEU A 144 -9.27 -9.54 -13.10
CA LEU A 144 -7.88 -9.25 -13.47
C LEU A 144 -7.83 -7.97 -14.30
N ASP A 145 -6.77 -7.20 -14.10
CA ASP A 145 -6.41 -6.02 -14.89
C ASP A 145 -4.93 -6.12 -15.28
N ASP A 146 -4.50 -5.40 -16.29
CA ASP A 146 -3.12 -5.36 -16.74
C ASP A 146 -2.39 -4.16 -16.11
N ILE A 147 -1.29 -4.44 -15.44
CA ILE A 147 -0.39 -3.42 -14.90
C ILE A 147 0.96 -3.56 -15.60
N ASP A 148 1.20 -2.70 -16.59
CA ASP A 148 2.44 -2.62 -17.34
C ASP A 148 2.86 -3.98 -17.96
N GLY A 149 1.88 -4.74 -18.48
CA GLY A 149 2.07 -6.07 -19.05
C GLY A 149 2.02 -7.22 -18.05
N THR A 150 1.75 -6.93 -16.78
CA THR A 150 1.60 -7.93 -15.71
C THR A 150 0.12 -8.04 -15.30
N PRO A 151 -0.52 -9.22 -15.41
CA PRO A 151 -1.87 -9.41 -14.90
C PRO A 151 -1.87 -9.27 -13.37
N ALA A 152 -2.83 -8.52 -12.83
CA ALA A 152 -3.00 -8.33 -11.40
C ALA A 152 -4.46 -8.46 -10.98
N HIS A 153 -4.71 -9.04 -9.82
CA HIS A 153 -6.05 -9.04 -9.22
C HIS A 153 -6.40 -7.65 -8.75
N LYS A 154 -7.56 -7.13 -9.18
CA LYS A 154 -8.03 -5.79 -8.84
C LYS A 154 -9.11 -5.85 -7.78
N LEU A 155 -8.86 -5.22 -6.63
CA LEU A 155 -9.80 -5.04 -5.53
C LEU A 155 -10.14 -3.57 -5.36
N ARG A 156 -11.42 -3.24 -5.26
CA ARG A 156 -11.91 -1.93 -4.85
C ARG A 156 -12.32 -1.98 -3.40
N VAL A 157 -11.82 -1.06 -2.60
CA VAL A 157 -12.18 -0.87 -1.19
C VAL A 157 -12.88 0.46 -1.02
N HIS A 158 -14.14 0.43 -0.58
CA HIS A 158 -14.84 1.61 -0.13
C HIS A 158 -14.59 1.77 1.37
N LEU A 159 -13.87 2.81 1.73
CA LEU A 159 -13.54 3.11 3.11
C LEU A 159 -14.74 3.68 3.84
N LYS A 160 -14.82 3.47 5.15
CA LYS A 160 -15.85 4.07 6.02
C LYS A 160 -15.87 5.61 5.94
N SER A 161 -14.74 6.24 5.59
CA SER A 161 -14.64 7.69 5.37
C SER A 161 -15.40 8.18 4.15
N GLY A 162 -15.77 7.29 3.21
CA GLY A 162 -16.31 7.62 1.90
C GLY A 162 -15.28 7.71 0.79
N ASP A 163 -14.00 7.65 1.12
CA ASP A 163 -12.91 7.58 0.14
C ASP A 163 -12.81 6.17 -0.45
N GLU A 164 -12.11 6.02 -1.58
CA GLU A 164 -11.93 4.74 -2.27
C GLU A 164 -10.43 4.45 -2.45
N VAL A 165 -10.07 3.16 -2.32
CA VAL A 165 -8.75 2.65 -2.67
C VAL A 165 -8.92 1.44 -3.59
N VAL A 166 -8.20 1.43 -4.71
CA VAL A 166 -8.11 0.28 -5.61
C VAL A 166 -6.74 -0.36 -5.43
N TYR A 167 -6.72 -1.62 -5.00
CA TYR A 167 -5.50 -2.41 -4.89
C TYR A 167 -5.33 -3.33 -6.09
N TYR A 168 -4.10 -3.44 -6.56
CA TYR A 168 -3.66 -4.40 -7.55
C TYR A 168 -2.72 -5.39 -6.88
N ILE A 169 -3.10 -6.66 -6.89
CA ILE A 169 -2.44 -7.74 -6.17
C ILE A 169 -1.85 -8.70 -7.20
N ASP A 170 -0.57 -8.95 -7.09
CA ASP A 170 0.17 -9.89 -7.93
C ASP A 170 -0.38 -11.33 -7.74
N PRO A 171 -0.70 -12.07 -8.80
CA PRO A 171 -1.35 -13.37 -8.71
C PRO A 171 -0.45 -14.49 -8.18
N ASP A 172 0.87 -14.32 -8.24
CA ASP A 172 1.84 -15.34 -7.83
C ASP A 172 2.26 -15.16 -6.37
N THR A 173 2.54 -13.92 -5.96
CA THR A 173 3.02 -13.58 -4.62
C THR A 173 1.91 -13.15 -3.67
N TYR A 174 0.75 -12.74 -4.19
CA TYR A 174 -0.35 -12.10 -3.45
C TYR A 174 0.04 -10.82 -2.70
N MET A 175 1.16 -10.18 -3.09
CA MET A 175 1.52 -8.86 -2.59
C MET A 175 0.81 -7.77 -3.40
N ILE A 176 0.52 -6.64 -2.76
CA ILE A 176 0.06 -5.43 -3.47
C ILE A 176 1.24 -4.89 -4.26
N ILE A 177 1.07 -4.71 -5.57
CA ILE A 177 2.08 -4.11 -6.45
C ILE A 177 1.77 -2.67 -6.78
N ARG A 178 0.48 -2.27 -6.70
CA ARG A 178 0.02 -0.91 -6.91
C ARG A 178 -1.22 -0.62 -6.09
N ASP A 179 -1.38 0.61 -5.61
CA ASP A 179 -2.68 1.13 -5.23
C ASP A 179 -3.03 2.43 -5.98
N VAL A 180 -4.32 2.71 -6.05
CA VAL A 180 -4.84 3.99 -6.50
C VAL A 180 -5.80 4.50 -5.45
N GLN A 181 -5.44 5.61 -4.80
CA GLN A 181 -6.25 6.29 -3.80
C GLN A 181 -7.06 7.38 -4.49
N LYS A 182 -8.38 7.32 -4.31
CA LYS A 182 -9.32 8.30 -4.84
C LYS A 182 -9.93 9.07 -3.69
N GLN A 183 -9.65 10.36 -3.64
CA GLN A 183 -10.04 11.23 -2.54
C GLN A 183 -10.66 12.52 -3.06
N LEU A 184 -11.66 13.02 -2.33
CA LEU A 184 -12.20 14.35 -2.60
C LEU A 184 -11.40 15.38 -1.80
N VAL A 185 -10.65 16.25 -2.48
CA VAL A 185 -9.83 17.30 -1.88
C VAL A 185 -10.31 18.65 -2.36
N ARG A 186 -10.78 19.51 -1.44
CA ARG A 186 -11.32 20.84 -1.76
C ARG A 186 -12.41 20.83 -2.85
N GLY A 187 -13.23 19.77 -2.85
CA GLY A 187 -14.31 19.60 -3.83
C GLY A 187 -13.88 19.08 -5.20
N ALA A 188 -12.61 18.82 -5.42
CA ALA A 188 -12.09 18.16 -6.62
C ALA A 188 -11.67 16.73 -6.31
N GLU A 189 -11.98 15.80 -7.21
CA GLU A 189 -11.50 14.43 -7.11
C GLU A 189 -10.01 14.38 -7.48
N GLN A 190 -9.22 13.76 -6.63
CA GLN A 190 -7.80 13.51 -6.85
C GLN A 190 -7.53 12.01 -6.78
N GLU A 191 -6.77 11.52 -7.74
CA GLU A 191 -6.30 10.14 -7.77
C GLU A 191 -4.77 10.12 -7.66
N THR A 192 -4.27 9.49 -6.61
CA THR A 192 -2.84 9.23 -6.38
C THR A 192 -2.58 7.75 -6.60
N GLU A 193 -1.57 7.44 -7.37
CA GLU A 193 -1.11 6.08 -7.64
C GLU A 193 0.22 5.84 -6.93
N THR A 194 0.35 4.69 -6.28
CA THR A 194 1.59 4.26 -5.65
C THR A 194 1.94 2.84 -6.10
N ASP A 195 3.13 2.68 -6.67
CA ASP A 195 3.72 1.39 -6.97
C ASP A 195 4.56 0.91 -5.79
N TYR A 196 4.49 -0.39 -5.48
CA TYR A 196 5.17 -1.01 -4.35
C TYR A 196 6.14 -2.09 -4.81
N GLY A 197 7.32 -2.13 -4.19
CA GLY A 197 8.34 -3.14 -4.48
C GLY A 197 9.19 -3.50 -3.27
N GLU A 198 10.11 -4.42 -3.49
CA GLU A 198 11.15 -4.79 -2.54
C GLU A 198 10.62 -5.12 -1.14
N TYR A 199 9.65 -6.05 -1.07
CA TYR A 199 9.07 -6.45 0.20
C TYR A 199 10.07 -7.18 1.09
N GLU A 200 10.30 -6.66 2.30
CA GLU A 200 11.15 -7.28 3.32
C GLU A 200 10.38 -7.64 4.59
N LYS A 201 10.87 -8.63 5.32
CA LYS A 201 10.23 -9.11 6.54
C LYS A 201 10.70 -8.34 7.77
N ALA A 202 9.77 -7.69 8.48
CA ALA A 202 10.01 -7.00 9.75
C ALA A 202 8.98 -7.43 10.80
N GLY A 203 9.44 -8.00 11.93
CA GLY A 203 8.55 -8.41 13.03
C GLY A 203 7.49 -9.45 12.66
N GLY A 204 7.79 -10.32 11.69
CA GLY A 204 6.87 -11.35 11.21
C GLY A 204 6.01 -10.95 10.03
N VAL A 205 5.93 -9.66 9.68
CA VAL A 205 5.14 -9.14 8.55
C VAL A 205 6.04 -8.66 7.41
N TYR A 206 5.55 -8.77 6.18
CA TYR A 206 6.22 -8.19 5.02
C TYR A 206 5.74 -6.75 4.80
N VAL A 207 6.69 -5.83 4.61
CA VAL A 207 6.47 -4.40 4.35
C VAL A 207 7.20 -3.99 3.07
N PRO A 208 6.64 -3.08 2.26
CA PRO A 208 7.33 -2.58 1.08
C PRO A 208 8.53 -1.71 1.49
N MET A 209 9.64 -1.87 0.79
CA MET A 209 10.85 -1.08 0.97
C MET A 209 11.05 -0.06 -0.15
N ALA A 210 10.26 -0.14 -1.22
CA ALA A 210 10.20 0.84 -2.30
C ALA A 210 8.74 1.24 -2.57
N GLU A 211 8.50 2.55 -2.70
CA GLU A 211 7.21 3.16 -3.00
C GLU A 211 7.41 4.30 -4.01
N ASP A 212 6.80 4.18 -5.20
CA ASP A 212 6.83 5.22 -6.23
C ASP A 212 5.45 5.86 -6.33
N SER A 213 5.30 7.09 -5.85
CA SER A 213 3.99 7.73 -5.69
C SER A 213 3.86 9.04 -6.47
N GLY A 214 2.73 9.22 -7.13
CA GLY A 214 2.42 10.43 -7.90
C GLY A 214 0.97 10.47 -8.39
N PRO A 215 0.62 11.46 -9.22
CA PRO A 215 -0.68 11.48 -9.88
C PRO A 215 -0.90 10.21 -10.69
N LYS A 216 -2.11 9.67 -10.66
CA LYS A 216 -2.46 8.47 -11.41
C LYS A 216 -2.14 8.62 -12.90
N ASN A 217 -1.58 7.57 -13.48
CA ASN A 217 -1.15 7.51 -14.89
C ASN A 217 -0.03 8.50 -15.23
N SER A 218 0.65 9.08 -14.25
CA SER A 218 1.84 9.88 -14.52
C SER A 218 3.05 8.99 -14.81
N ASP A 219 3.98 9.49 -15.60
CA ASP A 219 5.27 8.84 -15.81
C ASP A 219 6.17 8.99 -14.57
N SER A 220 7.28 8.25 -14.56
CA SER A 220 8.23 8.22 -13.43
C SER A 220 8.84 9.58 -13.10
N SER A 221 8.87 10.52 -14.07
CA SER A 221 9.37 11.88 -13.82
C SER A 221 8.46 12.73 -12.93
N HIS A 222 7.24 12.27 -12.70
CA HIS A 222 6.23 12.91 -11.85
C HIS A 222 5.93 12.11 -10.57
N LYS A 223 6.60 10.96 -10.37
CA LYS A 223 6.46 10.15 -9.16
C LYS A 223 7.64 10.38 -8.23
N GLN A 224 7.35 10.67 -6.97
CA GLN A 224 8.35 10.67 -5.91
C GLN A 224 8.65 9.23 -5.52
N GLN A 225 9.94 8.90 -5.28
CA GLN A 225 10.35 7.57 -4.89
C GLN A 225 10.77 7.56 -3.43
N LEU A 226 10.16 6.71 -2.64
CA LEU A 226 10.53 6.47 -1.25
C LEU A 226 11.22 5.11 -1.16
N VAL A 227 12.52 5.11 -0.91
CA VAL A 227 13.34 3.90 -0.80
C VAL A 227 13.80 3.77 0.63
N PHE A 228 13.49 2.64 1.27
CA PHE A 228 13.84 2.37 2.66
C PHE A 228 15.04 1.43 2.77
N ASP A 229 16.00 1.81 3.59
CA ASP A 229 17.19 1.01 3.90
C ASP A 229 16.95 0.05 5.08
N SER A 230 15.93 0.33 5.89
CA SER A 230 15.62 -0.47 7.07
C SER A 230 14.16 -0.39 7.48
N ALA A 231 13.66 -1.50 8.05
CA ALA A 231 12.37 -1.60 8.70
C ALA A 231 12.50 -2.28 10.07
N VAL A 232 12.02 -1.63 11.13
CA VAL A 232 12.08 -2.14 12.51
C VAL A 232 10.68 -2.20 13.09
N ALA A 233 10.23 -3.41 13.42
CA ALA A 233 8.94 -3.65 14.05
C ALA A 233 9.04 -3.69 15.58
N ASN A 234 7.98 -3.27 16.26
CA ASN A 234 7.77 -3.42 17.70
C ASN A 234 8.88 -2.81 18.60
N GLY A 235 9.72 -1.91 18.07
CA GLY A 235 10.70 -1.17 18.85
C GLY A 235 10.04 -0.16 19.83
N PRO A 236 10.81 0.49 20.71
CA PRO A 236 10.29 1.49 21.63
C PRO A 236 9.63 2.64 20.87
N ALA A 237 8.53 3.18 21.39
CA ALA A 237 7.82 4.31 20.85
C ALA A 237 7.64 5.39 21.92
N ASP A 238 8.05 6.61 21.59
CA ASP A 238 7.59 7.79 22.31
C ASP A 238 6.30 8.29 21.62
N LEU A 239 5.17 8.10 22.26
CA LEU A 239 3.87 8.51 21.69
C LEU A 239 3.70 10.03 21.66
N ALA A 240 4.46 10.79 22.47
CA ALA A 240 4.40 12.25 22.46
C ALA A 240 4.87 12.86 21.14
N GLN A 241 5.68 12.15 20.34
CA GLN A 241 6.16 12.61 19.04
C GLN A 241 5.05 12.78 18.00
N PHE A 242 3.89 12.13 18.18
CA PHE A 242 2.76 12.20 17.25
C PHE A 242 1.84 13.38 17.57
N ALA A 243 1.81 13.83 18.83
CA ALA A 243 0.94 14.92 19.27
C ALA A 243 1.37 16.27 18.69
N PHE A 244 0.39 17.17 18.53
CA PHE A 244 0.67 18.55 18.15
C PHE A 244 1.62 19.19 19.16
N PRO A 245 2.75 19.79 18.72
CA PRO A 245 3.73 20.37 19.63
C PRO A 245 3.13 21.56 20.42
N VAL A 246 3.15 21.48 21.74
CA VAL A 246 2.77 22.60 22.60
C VAL A 246 4.00 23.50 22.80
N ARG A 247 3.89 24.77 22.45
CA ARG A 247 4.96 25.76 22.78
C ARG A 247 5.15 25.78 24.30
N LYS A 248 6.37 25.48 24.74
CA LYS A 248 6.78 25.70 26.12
C LYS A 248 7.03 27.16 26.38
#